data_5fc77ccc5435317eb41e65aec4d11e25
#
_entry.id   5fc77ccc5435317eb41e65aec4d11e25
#
_cell.length_a   1.000
_cell.length_b   1.000
_cell.length_c   1.000
_cell.angle_alpha   90.00
_cell.angle_beta   90.00
_cell.angle_gamma   90.00
#
_symmetry.space_group_name_H-M   'P 1'
#
loop_
_entity.id
_entity.type
_entity.pdbx_description
1 polymer ?
#
loop_
_entity_poly.entity_id
_entity_poly.type
_entity_poly.pdbx_seq_one_letter_code
_entity_poly.pdbx_strand_id
1 'polypeptide(L)'
;MRAMRWVSSVFKTEHEITAVQNTKNRKLVVGSLLGAMAAILQSAGLIGGVGYAFSIMATGPIVLATVTSIQIGLLTYAVTTFLLVILHPSEVLVFLFTTGLLGIALGIGFKLYKTRSMVSVLGGIALTAGILILLYLFHFPVLGPSISSKVSGTVIVGVLLFGLLYSWIWMNLCIVGKKHLNKFMTRKFIQEKDESG
;
A
#
# COMPACT_ATOMS: atom_id res chain seq x y z
N MET A 1 -48.64 21.74 8.38
CA MET A 1 -48.03 20.68 7.55
C MET A 1 -46.70 21.07 6.89
N ARG A 2 -46.42 22.32 6.48
CA ARG A 2 -45.11 22.72 5.86
C ARG A 2 -43.92 22.69 6.84
N ALA A 3 -44.09 23.11 8.10
CA ALA A 3 -43.01 23.13 9.10
C ALA A 3 -42.49 21.74 9.44
N MET A 4 -43.35 20.74 9.49
CA MET A 4 -42.99 19.36 9.83
C MET A 4 -42.16 18.68 8.76
N ARG A 5 -42.37 19.02 7.48
CA ARG A 5 -41.55 18.55 6.35
C ARG A 5 -40.18 19.18 6.32
N TRP A 6 -40.06 20.46 6.73
CA TRP A 6 -38.77 21.12 6.77
C TRP A 6 -37.90 20.58 7.90
N VAL A 7 -38.46 20.32 9.08
CA VAL A 7 -37.75 19.68 10.20
C VAL A 7 -37.24 18.29 9.80
N SER A 8 -38.09 17.45 9.18
CA SER A 8 -37.67 16.11 8.76
C SER A 8 -36.58 16.12 7.68
N SER A 9 -36.55 17.11 6.79
CA SER A 9 -35.48 17.22 5.79
C SER A 9 -34.16 17.62 6.41
N VAL A 10 -34.15 18.53 7.39
CA VAL A 10 -32.93 18.94 8.12
C VAL A 10 -32.34 17.75 8.88
N PHE A 11 -33.14 17.01 9.64
CA PHE A 11 -32.66 15.83 10.36
C PHE A 11 -32.15 14.71 9.45
N LYS A 12 -32.78 14.50 8.29
CA LYS A 12 -32.31 13.55 7.30
C LYS A 12 -30.94 13.96 6.73
N THR A 13 -30.77 15.23 6.43
CA THR A 13 -29.49 15.78 5.92
C THR A 13 -28.38 15.67 6.98
N GLU A 14 -28.66 15.96 8.25
CA GLU A 14 -27.70 15.78 9.35
C GLU A 14 -27.28 14.31 9.51
N HIS A 15 -28.23 13.37 9.44
CA HIS A 15 -27.92 11.94 9.53
C HIS A 15 -27.07 11.46 8.37
N GLU A 16 -27.33 11.91 7.15
CA GLU A 16 -26.52 11.58 5.96
C GLU A 16 -25.12 12.19 6.07
N ILE A 17 -24.98 13.44 6.49
CA ILE A 17 -23.69 14.10 6.69
C ILE A 17 -22.89 13.39 7.78
N THR A 18 -23.50 13.05 8.89
CA THR A 18 -22.85 12.35 10.01
C THR A 18 -22.39 10.95 9.59
N ALA A 19 -23.20 10.21 8.82
CA ALA A 19 -22.84 8.89 8.32
C ALA A 19 -21.65 8.97 7.33
N VAL A 20 -21.64 9.94 6.41
CA VAL A 20 -20.54 10.17 5.47
C VAL A 20 -19.26 10.57 6.21
N GLN A 21 -19.37 11.46 7.20
CA GLN A 21 -18.24 11.91 8.02
C GLN A 21 -17.65 10.75 8.83
N ASN A 22 -18.49 9.91 9.44
CA ASN A 22 -18.06 8.74 10.20
C ASN A 22 -17.33 7.72 9.31
N THR A 23 -17.82 7.49 8.10
CA THR A 23 -17.15 6.62 7.12
C THR A 23 -15.79 7.19 6.70
N LYS A 24 -15.68 8.50 6.51
CA LYS A 24 -14.41 9.18 6.17
C LYS A 24 -13.41 9.09 7.32
N ASN A 25 -13.85 9.38 8.54
CA ASN A 25 -13.00 9.30 9.73
C ASN A 25 -12.48 7.88 9.95
N ARG A 26 -13.34 6.87 9.81
CA ARG A 26 -12.95 5.45 9.91
C ARG A 26 -11.88 5.08 8.89
N LYS A 27 -12.00 5.54 7.65
CA LYS A 27 -10.97 5.31 6.61
C LYS A 27 -9.64 5.96 6.96
N LEU A 28 -9.66 7.19 7.51
CA LEU A 28 -8.46 7.89 7.94
C LEU A 28 -7.75 7.15 9.09
N VAL A 29 -8.50 6.70 10.09
CA VAL A 29 -7.94 5.92 11.21
C VAL A 29 -7.29 4.63 10.70
N VAL A 30 -7.96 3.90 9.81
CA VAL A 30 -7.39 2.68 9.20
C VAL A 30 -6.13 3.01 8.40
N GLY A 31 -6.14 4.10 7.63
CA GLY A 31 -4.98 4.55 6.87
C GLY A 31 -3.78 4.90 7.75
N SER A 32 -4.01 5.60 8.87
CA SER A 32 -2.96 5.96 9.83
C SER A 32 -2.37 4.72 10.52
N LEU A 33 -3.21 3.76 10.90
CA LEU A 33 -2.77 2.50 11.48
C LEU A 33 -1.93 1.67 10.50
N LEU A 34 -2.38 1.58 9.24
CA LEU A 34 -1.62 0.93 8.19
C LEU A 34 -0.29 1.64 7.91
N GLY A 35 -0.26 2.97 8.00
CA GLY A 35 0.97 3.75 7.86
C GLY A 35 1.97 3.49 8.97
N ALA A 36 1.52 3.45 10.21
CA ALA A 36 2.38 3.09 11.36
C ALA A 36 2.92 1.66 11.21
N MET A 37 2.07 0.71 10.81
CA MET A 37 2.49 -0.67 10.58
C MET A 37 3.53 -0.77 9.45
N ALA A 38 3.33 -0.03 8.34
CA ALA A 38 4.30 0.03 7.25
C ALA A 38 5.64 0.61 7.72
N ALA A 39 5.64 1.67 8.53
CA ALA A 39 6.86 2.27 9.07
C ALA A 39 7.63 1.29 9.98
N ILE A 40 6.94 0.57 10.86
CA ILE A 40 7.55 -0.44 11.73
C ILE A 40 8.16 -1.57 10.89
N LEU A 41 7.42 -2.09 9.92
CA LEU A 41 7.89 -3.16 9.04
C LEU A 41 9.10 -2.72 8.22
N GLN A 42 9.08 -1.51 7.66
CA GLN A 42 10.21 -0.97 6.91
C GLN A 42 11.44 -0.79 7.79
N SER A 43 11.27 -0.27 9.01
CA SER A 43 12.36 -0.08 9.97
C SER A 43 13.05 -1.38 10.39
N ALA A 44 12.36 -2.52 10.31
CA ALA A 44 12.94 -3.82 10.60
C ALA A 44 14.09 -4.20 9.64
N GLY A 45 14.17 -3.59 8.45
CA GLY A 45 15.24 -3.79 7.48
C GLY A 45 16.65 -3.51 8.06
N LEU A 46 16.76 -2.65 9.06
CA LEU A 46 18.03 -2.35 9.72
C LEU A 46 18.63 -3.52 10.53
N ILE A 47 17.80 -4.45 10.96
CA ILE A 47 18.27 -5.63 11.70
C ILE A 47 19.08 -6.57 10.78
N GLY A 48 19.04 -6.34 9.45
CA GLY A 48 19.70 -7.20 8.47
C GLY A 48 19.04 -8.59 8.37
N GLY A 49 19.53 -9.46 7.51
CA GLY A 49 19.06 -10.83 7.41
C GLY A 49 17.52 -10.96 7.35
N VAL A 50 16.92 -11.49 8.42
CA VAL A 50 15.46 -11.67 8.54
C VAL A 50 14.71 -10.31 8.49
N GLY A 51 15.33 -9.23 8.94
CA GLY A 51 14.74 -7.89 8.90
C GLY A 51 14.40 -7.41 7.50
N TYR A 52 15.17 -7.79 6.49
CA TYR A 52 14.83 -7.49 5.09
C TYR A 52 13.51 -8.12 4.65
N ALA A 53 13.19 -9.32 5.12
CA ALA A 53 11.91 -9.96 4.82
C ALA A 53 10.73 -9.16 5.40
N PHE A 54 10.88 -8.60 6.61
CA PHE A 54 9.87 -7.73 7.20
C PHE A 54 9.77 -6.38 6.46
N SER A 55 10.89 -5.78 6.07
CA SER A 55 10.92 -4.54 5.27
C SER A 55 10.17 -4.71 3.95
N ILE A 56 10.36 -5.84 3.28
CA ILE A 56 9.59 -6.20 2.08
C ILE A 56 8.08 -6.17 2.36
N MET A 57 7.63 -6.67 3.50
CA MET A 57 6.22 -6.72 3.87
C MET A 57 5.57 -5.34 4.07
N ALA A 58 6.35 -4.26 4.20
CA ALA A 58 5.82 -2.89 4.27
C ALA A 58 4.99 -2.49 3.04
N THR A 59 5.18 -3.14 1.89
CA THR A 59 4.34 -2.97 0.69
C THR A 59 2.87 -3.32 0.95
N GLY A 60 2.59 -4.35 1.77
CA GLY A 60 1.24 -4.85 2.03
C GLY A 60 0.28 -3.80 2.61
N PRO A 61 0.59 -3.15 3.72
CA PRO A 61 -0.23 -2.07 4.29
C PRO A 61 -0.52 -0.94 3.31
N ILE A 62 0.46 -0.55 2.48
CA ILE A 62 0.28 0.50 1.47
C ILE A 62 -0.69 0.05 0.37
N VAL A 63 -0.58 -1.20 -0.10
CA VAL A 63 -1.56 -1.78 -1.06
C VAL A 63 -2.96 -1.75 -0.45
N LEU A 64 -3.13 -2.22 0.79
CA LEU A 64 -4.44 -2.27 1.45
C LEU A 64 -5.07 -0.87 1.59
N ALA A 65 -4.29 0.12 2.01
CA ALA A 65 -4.73 1.50 2.10
C ALA A 65 -5.17 2.04 0.72
N THR A 66 -4.37 1.79 -0.33
CA THR A 66 -4.61 2.27 -1.69
C THR A 66 -5.82 1.59 -2.33
N VAL A 67 -6.02 0.29 -2.09
CA VAL A 67 -7.22 -0.45 -2.55
C VAL A 67 -8.48 0.08 -1.87
N THR A 68 -8.42 0.52 -0.62
CA THR A 68 -9.56 1.15 0.06
C THR A 68 -9.92 2.49 -0.59
N SER A 69 -8.94 3.37 -0.74
CA SER A 69 -9.06 4.65 -1.46
C SER A 69 -7.68 5.11 -1.92
N ILE A 70 -7.55 5.61 -3.14
CA ILE A 70 -6.29 6.16 -3.64
C ILE A 70 -5.81 7.32 -2.74
N GLN A 71 -6.74 8.17 -2.30
CA GLN A 71 -6.44 9.28 -1.39
C GLN A 71 -5.89 8.78 -0.04
N ILE A 72 -6.51 7.74 0.52
CA ILE A 72 -6.03 7.13 1.78
C ILE A 72 -4.67 6.46 1.55
N GLY A 73 -4.47 5.77 0.43
CA GLY A 73 -3.18 5.18 0.09
C GLY A 73 -2.06 6.21 0.01
N LEU A 74 -2.29 7.32 -0.70
CA LEU A 74 -1.32 8.42 -0.80
C LEU A 74 -1.05 9.06 0.57
N LEU A 75 -2.09 9.27 1.37
CA LEU A 75 -1.93 9.79 2.72
C LEU A 75 -1.14 8.84 3.61
N THR A 76 -1.47 7.55 3.57
CA THR A 76 -0.74 6.49 4.28
C THR A 76 0.73 6.47 3.87
N TYR A 77 1.01 6.52 2.58
CA TYR A 77 2.37 6.60 2.04
C TYR A 77 3.14 7.83 2.55
N ALA A 78 2.52 9.02 2.54
CA ALA A 78 3.11 10.24 3.06
C ALA A 78 3.38 10.16 4.57
N VAL A 79 2.42 9.66 5.36
CA VAL A 79 2.56 9.46 6.81
C VAL A 79 3.66 8.45 7.11
N THR A 80 3.72 7.33 6.39
CA THR A 80 4.80 6.33 6.55
C THR A 80 6.16 6.95 6.27
N THR A 81 6.28 7.71 5.18
CA THR A 81 7.52 8.42 4.82
C THR A 81 7.94 9.37 5.95
N PHE A 82 7.00 10.15 6.46
CA PHE A 82 7.28 11.10 7.56
C PHE A 82 7.72 10.38 8.83
N LEU A 83 7.08 9.26 9.19
CA LEU A 83 7.49 8.43 10.32
C LEU A 83 8.89 7.86 10.11
N LEU A 84 9.23 7.41 8.91
CA LEU A 84 10.56 6.90 8.60
C LEU A 84 11.65 7.98 8.66
N VAL A 85 11.34 9.23 8.28
CA VAL A 85 12.28 10.36 8.46
C VAL A 85 12.68 10.52 9.92
N ILE A 86 11.75 10.30 10.85
CA ILE A 86 12.00 10.41 12.30
C ILE A 86 12.67 9.15 12.84
N LEU A 87 12.18 7.97 12.45
CA LEU A 87 12.63 6.69 13.00
C LEU A 87 13.95 6.23 12.36
N HIS A 88 14.02 6.22 11.02
CA HIS A 88 15.12 5.66 10.25
C HIS A 88 15.31 6.37 8.90
N PRO A 89 16.01 7.51 8.86
CA PRO A 89 16.20 8.31 7.65
C PRO A 89 16.83 7.53 6.48
N SER A 90 17.67 6.54 6.76
CA SER A 90 18.29 5.70 5.73
C SER A 90 17.30 4.85 4.93
N GLU A 91 16.19 4.44 5.56
CA GLU A 91 15.17 3.62 4.94
C GLU A 91 14.15 4.45 4.13
N VAL A 92 14.15 5.77 4.28
CA VAL A 92 13.21 6.68 3.59
C VAL A 92 13.31 6.54 2.07
N LEU A 93 14.52 6.62 1.54
CA LEU A 93 14.76 6.53 0.10
C LEU A 93 14.34 5.16 -0.46
N VAL A 94 14.69 4.10 0.26
CA VAL A 94 14.30 2.74 -0.12
C VAL A 94 12.78 2.62 -0.12
N PHE A 95 12.09 3.06 0.93
CA PHE A 95 10.64 3.03 1.00
C PHE A 95 9.98 3.84 -0.12
N LEU A 96 10.42 5.10 -0.31
CA LEU A 96 9.82 5.99 -1.31
C LEU A 96 9.89 5.41 -2.72
N PHE A 97 11.03 4.89 -3.12
CA PHE A 97 11.26 4.48 -4.50
C PHE A 97 11.09 2.97 -4.75
N THR A 98 10.95 2.15 -3.70
CA THR A 98 10.74 0.70 -3.88
C THR A 98 9.45 0.22 -3.26
N THR A 99 9.44 -0.16 -1.98
CA THR A 99 8.31 -0.83 -1.30
C THR A 99 7.03 0.02 -1.26
N GLY A 100 7.15 1.30 -0.96
CA GLY A 100 6.02 2.22 -0.91
C GLY A 100 5.47 2.54 -2.30
N LEU A 101 6.35 2.84 -3.27
CA LEU A 101 5.97 3.11 -4.66
C LEU A 101 5.28 1.90 -5.30
N LEU A 102 5.83 0.70 -5.10
CA LEU A 102 5.22 -0.54 -5.54
C LEU A 102 3.84 -0.74 -4.92
N GLY A 103 3.69 -0.46 -3.61
CA GLY A 103 2.42 -0.56 -2.91
C GLY A 103 1.33 0.34 -3.51
N ILE A 104 1.66 1.60 -3.80
CA ILE A 104 0.77 2.53 -4.50
C ILE A 104 0.43 2.03 -5.90
N ALA A 105 1.43 1.64 -6.68
CA ALA A 105 1.24 1.18 -8.06
C ALA A 105 0.35 -0.06 -8.14
N LEU A 106 0.57 -1.06 -7.29
CA LEU A 106 -0.28 -2.25 -7.20
C LEU A 106 -1.71 -1.91 -6.76
N GLY A 107 -1.86 -1.06 -5.74
CA GLY A 107 -3.17 -0.64 -5.25
C GLY A 107 -3.99 0.12 -6.30
N ILE A 108 -3.35 1.01 -7.06
CA ILE A 108 -3.95 1.70 -8.21
C ILE A 108 -4.27 0.68 -9.32
N GLY A 109 -3.34 -0.22 -9.61
CA GLY A 109 -3.51 -1.28 -10.60
C GLY A 109 -4.75 -2.13 -10.33
N PHE A 110 -4.97 -2.55 -9.10
CA PHE A 110 -6.17 -3.31 -8.70
C PHE A 110 -7.48 -2.54 -8.86
N LYS A 111 -7.44 -1.22 -8.85
CA LYS A 111 -8.62 -0.37 -9.09
C LYS A 111 -8.90 -0.10 -10.55
N LEU A 112 -7.85 0.10 -11.34
CA LEU A 112 -7.97 0.49 -12.74
C LEU A 112 -8.09 -0.69 -13.69
N TYR A 113 -7.39 -1.79 -13.39
CA TYR A 113 -7.31 -2.92 -14.30
C TYR A 113 -8.01 -4.15 -13.76
N LYS A 114 -8.78 -4.82 -14.62
CA LYS A 114 -9.43 -6.11 -14.33
C LYS A 114 -8.47 -7.29 -14.53
N THR A 115 -7.44 -7.11 -15.33
CA THR A 115 -6.50 -8.15 -15.73
C THR A 115 -5.30 -8.18 -14.81
N ARG A 116 -5.01 -9.35 -14.24
CA ARG A 116 -3.89 -9.55 -13.31
C ARG A 116 -2.54 -9.16 -13.92
N SER A 117 -2.31 -9.52 -15.18
CA SER A 117 -1.06 -9.20 -15.87
C SER A 117 -0.80 -7.69 -15.93
N MET A 118 -1.83 -6.88 -16.20
CA MET A 118 -1.66 -5.42 -16.24
C MET A 118 -1.33 -4.82 -14.89
N VAL A 119 -1.89 -5.34 -13.80
CA VAL A 119 -1.54 -4.93 -12.43
C VAL A 119 -0.08 -5.23 -12.15
N SER A 120 0.39 -6.43 -12.50
CA SER A 120 1.79 -6.84 -12.31
C SER A 120 2.74 -6.00 -13.16
N VAL A 121 2.40 -5.72 -14.41
CA VAL A 121 3.22 -4.89 -15.29
C VAL A 121 3.33 -3.46 -14.77
N LEU A 122 2.21 -2.86 -14.34
CA LEU A 122 2.21 -1.52 -13.75
C LEU A 122 3.10 -1.45 -12.50
N GLY A 123 2.96 -2.39 -11.58
CA GLY A 123 3.80 -2.46 -10.40
C GLY A 123 5.27 -2.70 -10.74
N GLY A 124 5.55 -3.58 -11.71
CA GLY A 124 6.92 -3.89 -12.15
C GLY A 124 7.60 -2.67 -12.80
N ILE A 125 6.90 -1.93 -13.66
CA ILE A 125 7.42 -0.70 -14.27
C ILE A 125 7.68 0.36 -13.19
N ALA A 126 6.73 0.56 -12.26
CA ALA A 126 6.90 1.53 -11.18
C ALA A 126 8.10 1.20 -10.29
N LEU A 127 8.26 -0.07 -9.90
CA LEU A 127 9.40 -0.53 -9.11
C LEU A 127 10.72 -0.37 -9.89
N THR A 128 10.75 -0.74 -11.16
CA THR A 128 11.93 -0.57 -12.02
C THR A 128 12.33 0.89 -12.11
N ALA A 129 11.38 1.79 -12.38
CA ALA A 129 11.63 3.23 -12.42
C ALA A 129 12.19 3.74 -11.08
N GLY A 130 11.61 3.31 -9.96
CA GLY A 130 12.09 3.68 -8.63
C GLY A 130 13.51 3.21 -8.35
N ILE A 131 13.85 1.95 -8.67
CA ILE A 131 15.21 1.42 -8.50
C ILE A 131 16.21 2.17 -9.40
N LEU A 132 15.85 2.47 -10.66
CA LEU A 132 16.72 3.21 -11.56
C LEU A 132 16.94 4.66 -11.10
N ILE A 133 15.91 5.31 -10.55
CA ILE A 133 16.05 6.64 -9.93
C ILE A 133 17.03 6.59 -8.75
N LEU A 134 16.90 5.61 -7.86
CA LEU A 134 17.82 5.44 -6.73
C LEU A 134 19.26 5.19 -7.19
N LEU A 135 19.44 4.35 -8.21
CA LEU A 135 20.77 3.95 -8.67
C LEU A 135 21.46 5.09 -9.43
N TYR A 136 20.79 5.77 -10.34
CA TYR A 136 21.40 6.73 -11.24
C TYR A 136 21.29 8.19 -10.80
N LEU A 137 20.20 8.56 -10.12
CA LEU A 137 19.99 9.93 -9.66
C LEU A 137 20.58 10.13 -8.23
N PHE A 138 20.30 9.21 -7.32
CA PHE A 138 20.76 9.29 -5.95
C PHE A 138 22.09 8.56 -5.70
N HIS A 139 22.59 7.83 -6.69
CA HIS A 139 23.80 6.98 -6.56
C HIS A 139 23.73 6.04 -5.33
N PHE A 140 22.54 5.64 -4.95
CA PHE A 140 22.28 4.80 -3.79
C PHE A 140 22.37 3.32 -4.17
N PRO A 141 23.27 2.51 -3.58
CA PRO A 141 23.54 1.13 -3.99
C PRO A 141 22.49 0.14 -3.47
N VAL A 142 21.22 0.30 -3.90
CA VAL A 142 20.08 -0.57 -3.51
C VAL A 142 20.33 -2.04 -3.84
N LEU A 143 21.03 -2.29 -4.95
CA LEU A 143 21.33 -3.64 -5.44
C LEU A 143 22.69 -4.18 -4.94
N GLY A 144 23.31 -3.47 -4.00
CA GLY A 144 24.61 -3.83 -3.43
C GLY A 144 25.80 -3.11 -4.08
N PRO A 145 26.94 -3.11 -3.41
CA PRO A 145 28.13 -2.34 -3.81
C PRO A 145 28.79 -2.84 -5.11
N SER A 146 28.45 -4.05 -5.55
CA SER A 146 29.03 -4.66 -6.75
C SER A 146 28.45 -4.15 -8.06
N ILE A 147 27.30 -3.43 -8.02
CA ILE A 147 26.67 -2.90 -9.22
C ILE A 147 27.14 -1.47 -9.44
N SER A 148 27.95 -1.32 -10.50
CA SER A 148 28.47 -0.02 -10.92
C SER A 148 27.32 0.96 -11.26
N SER A 149 27.47 2.21 -10.82
CA SER A 149 26.59 3.33 -11.21
C SER A 149 26.70 3.71 -12.69
N LYS A 150 27.57 3.04 -13.47
CA LYS A 150 27.63 3.25 -14.93
C LYS A 150 26.38 2.69 -15.57
N VAL A 151 25.74 3.50 -16.42
CA VAL A 151 24.57 3.10 -17.18
C VAL A 151 24.93 1.91 -18.08
N SER A 152 24.39 0.74 -17.77
CA SER A 152 24.55 -0.47 -18.55
C SER A 152 23.18 -1.02 -18.96
N GLY A 153 23.00 -1.31 -20.23
CA GLY A 153 21.76 -1.93 -20.72
C GLY A 153 21.44 -3.24 -20.02
N THR A 154 22.46 -4.04 -19.68
CA THR A 154 22.30 -5.28 -18.95
C THR A 154 21.70 -5.06 -17.55
N VAL A 155 22.13 -4.03 -16.84
CA VAL A 155 21.60 -3.68 -15.51
C VAL A 155 20.13 -3.26 -15.62
N ILE A 156 19.78 -2.42 -16.62
CA ILE A 156 18.40 -1.97 -16.85
C ILE A 156 17.48 -3.16 -17.13
N VAL A 157 17.88 -4.07 -18.00
CA VAL A 157 17.09 -5.27 -18.33
C VAL A 157 16.96 -6.19 -17.10
N GLY A 158 18.04 -6.38 -16.34
CA GLY A 158 18.02 -7.17 -15.11
C GLY A 158 17.08 -6.60 -14.06
N VAL A 159 17.10 -5.28 -13.84
CA VAL A 159 16.20 -4.57 -12.90
C VAL A 159 14.74 -4.66 -13.37
N LEU A 160 14.49 -4.57 -14.68
CA LEU A 160 13.14 -4.73 -15.24
C LEU A 160 12.59 -6.13 -15.00
N LEU A 161 13.37 -7.16 -15.30
CA LEU A 161 12.96 -8.56 -15.06
C LEU A 161 12.71 -8.82 -13.57
N PHE A 162 13.59 -8.34 -12.72
CA PHE A 162 13.43 -8.41 -11.26
C PHE A 162 12.15 -7.70 -10.81
N GLY A 163 11.92 -6.47 -11.27
CA GLY A 163 10.74 -5.67 -10.92
C GLY A 163 9.43 -6.34 -11.34
N LEU A 164 9.39 -6.94 -12.53
CA LEU A 164 8.21 -7.67 -13.02
C LEU A 164 7.93 -8.93 -12.18
N LEU A 165 8.98 -9.73 -11.90
CA LEU A 165 8.89 -10.93 -11.07
C LEU A 165 8.42 -10.58 -9.64
N TYR A 166 9.03 -9.59 -9.04
CA TYR A 166 8.72 -9.14 -7.68
C TYR A 166 7.28 -8.60 -7.58
N SER A 167 6.87 -7.78 -8.56
CA SER A 167 5.50 -7.27 -8.65
C SER A 167 4.48 -8.40 -8.84
N TRP A 168 4.81 -9.42 -9.64
CA TRP A 168 3.94 -10.58 -9.84
C TRP A 168 3.76 -11.40 -8.56
N ILE A 169 4.82 -11.60 -7.78
CA ILE A 169 4.75 -12.27 -6.47
C ILE A 169 3.83 -11.48 -5.54
N TRP A 170 4.04 -10.17 -5.42
CA TRP A 170 3.22 -9.31 -4.56
C TRP A 170 1.76 -9.27 -4.98
N MET A 171 1.48 -9.21 -6.28
CA MET A 171 0.12 -9.27 -6.79
C MET A 171 -0.57 -10.57 -6.34
N ASN A 172 0.10 -11.72 -6.47
CA ASN A 172 -0.46 -13.01 -6.04
C ASN A 172 -0.67 -13.05 -4.52
N LEU A 173 0.27 -12.56 -3.72
CA LEU A 173 0.13 -12.45 -2.26
C LEU A 173 -1.09 -11.62 -1.87
N CYS A 174 -1.31 -10.48 -2.52
CA CYS A 174 -2.48 -9.64 -2.27
C CYS A 174 -3.80 -10.34 -2.62
N ILE A 175 -3.84 -11.12 -3.71
CA ILE A 175 -5.05 -11.89 -4.09
C ILE A 175 -5.34 -12.98 -3.07
N VAL A 176 -4.32 -13.71 -2.62
CA VAL A 176 -4.46 -14.76 -1.60
C VAL A 176 -4.91 -14.15 -0.27
N GLY A 177 -4.29 -13.04 0.15
CA GLY A 177 -4.67 -12.32 1.36
C GLY A 177 -6.13 -11.86 1.33
N LYS A 178 -6.61 -11.31 0.20
CA LYS A 178 -8.01 -10.93 0.02
C LYS A 178 -8.97 -12.10 0.12
N LYS A 179 -8.62 -13.26 -0.42
CA LYS A 179 -9.44 -14.48 -0.30
C LYS A 179 -9.56 -14.95 1.15
N HIS A 180 -8.47 -14.91 1.90
CA HIS A 180 -8.45 -15.30 3.32
C HIS A 180 -9.31 -14.35 4.17
N LEU A 181 -9.16 -13.04 3.99
CA LEU A 181 -9.97 -12.03 4.68
C LEU A 181 -11.46 -12.20 4.41
N ASN A 182 -11.86 -12.40 3.15
CA ASN A 182 -13.26 -12.62 2.82
C ASN A 182 -13.80 -13.90 3.47
N LYS A 183 -13.03 -15.00 3.47
CA LYS A 183 -13.43 -16.25 4.11
C LYS A 183 -13.61 -16.11 5.63
N PHE A 184 -12.75 -15.32 6.27
CA PHE A 184 -12.81 -15.05 7.71
C PHE A 184 -14.05 -14.21 8.07
N MET A 185 -14.33 -13.16 7.29
CA MET A 185 -15.51 -12.32 7.51
C MET A 185 -16.81 -13.10 7.29
N THR A 186 -16.90 -13.91 6.25
CA THR A 186 -18.10 -14.73 5.97
C THR A 186 -18.36 -15.73 7.12
N ARG A 187 -17.32 -16.36 7.67
CA ARG A 187 -17.46 -17.28 8.80
C ARG A 187 -17.98 -16.57 10.06
N LYS A 188 -17.47 -15.36 10.34
CA LYS A 188 -17.87 -14.59 11.51
C LYS A 188 -19.35 -14.16 11.43
N PHE A 189 -19.81 -13.74 10.26
CA PHE A 189 -21.22 -13.40 10.02
C PHE A 189 -22.17 -14.59 10.18
N ILE A 190 -21.72 -15.79 9.80
CA ILE A 190 -22.54 -17.03 9.96
C ILE A 190 -22.64 -17.39 11.44
N GLN A 191 -21.54 -17.37 12.21
CA GLN A 191 -21.53 -17.64 13.63
C GLN A 191 -22.40 -16.65 14.43
N GLU A 192 -22.32 -15.36 14.13
CA GLU A 192 -23.09 -14.31 14.81
C GLU A 192 -24.60 -14.45 14.53
N LYS A 193 -24.97 -15.00 13.37
CA LYS A 193 -26.36 -15.30 13.02
C LYS A 193 -26.89 -16.55 13.72
N ASP A 194 -26.06 -17.57 13.91
CA ASP A 194 -26.43 -18.81 14.61
C ASP A 194 -26.54 -18.60 16.13
N GLU A 195 -25.81 -17.62 16.72
CA GLU A 195 -25.92 -17.26 18.14
C GLU A 195 -27.09 -16.32 18.45
N SER A 196 -27.68 -15.67 17.44
CA SER A 196 -28.78 -14.71 17.59
C SER A 196 -30.18 -15.29 17.29
N GLY A 197 -30.29 -16.55 16.88
CA GLY A 197 -31.54 -17.26 16.56
C GLY A 197 -31.81 -18.35 17.54
#